data_dcf8b2c02638ab96a7b075c780f57df0
#
_entry.id   dcf8b2c02638ab96a7b075c780f57df0
#
_cell.length_a   1.000
_cell.length_b   1.000
_cell.length_c   1.000
_cell.angle_alpha   90.00
_cell.angle_beta   90.00
_cell.angle_gamma   90.00
#
_symmetry.space_group_name_H-M   'P 1'
#
loop_
_entity.id
_entity.type
_entity.pdbx_description
1 polymer ?
#
loop_
_entity_poly.entity_id
_entity_poly.type
_entity_poly.pdbx_seq_one_letter_code
_entity_poly.pdbx_strand_id
1 'polypeptide(L)'
;MDLLVIPNISNTYKKERARDELPQSAAGRTIMTTEPKFVPNEAVEITIGENLKLKTRLVDCVGYLVNNALGYMEEDAPRMVKTPWSDEEIPFEVAAEVGTKKVITEHSTIGILVTTDGSITEIPREDYVEAEERVVRELKELNKPFVIVLNTNNPYSDYSKELAKTLEDKYKVAVIPTDCTNLNMEDVNDIFGKILYEFPVERINLNFPGWVDGLDDSHGLKQELYANIKEAFKDTNAVKNINDGIDRIGKSEIVNGVTLREINLGNGSVTLEISLNDDLFYKVLTEITGVEVQNEADLFATISNFAKVKKEYDKVAVALDEVRQKGYGIVTPTMDELILEEPEMVKQGSRYGVRLKAKAPSIHMIRADIETEVSPIVGSEKQSEELVNYLLSEFESDPIKIWESNIFGKNLHELVNEGLQNKLYRMPEDAQGKLQETLERIINEGSGGLICIIL
;
A
#
# COMPACT_ATOMS: atom_id res chain seq x y z
N MET A 1 37.36 16.44 6.25
CA MET A 1 36.87 17.84 6.11
C MET A 1 37.45 18.49 4.86
N ASP A 2 38.76 18.51 4.68
CA ASP A 2 39.40 19.11 3.51
C ASP A 2 38.98 18.56 2.15
N LEU A 3 38.79 17.27 2.07
CA LEU A 3 38.40 16.62 0.83
C LEU A 3 36.92 16.81 0.45
N LEU A 4 36.01 16.76 1.44
CA LEU A 4 34.58 16.69 1.17
C LEU A 4 33.85 18.01 1.45
N VAL A 5 34.12 18.67 2.58
CA VAL A 5 33.33 19.82 3.05
C VAL A 5 33.87 21.12 2.49
N ILE A 6 35.16 21.37 2.69
CA ILE A 6 35.82 22.62 2.29
C ILE A 6 35.68 22.93 0.79
N PRO A 7 35.85 21.98 -0.16
CA PRO A 7 35.66 22.23 -1.59
C PRO A 7 34.26 22.71 -1.95
N ASN A 8 33.25 22.27 -1.21
CA ASN A 8 31.83 22.54 -1.50
C ASN A 8 31.31 23.84 -0.85
N ILE A 9 32.14 24.57 -0.07
CA ILE A 9 31.79 25.89 0.42
C ILE A 9 31.94 26.93 -0.69
N SER A 10 30.82 27.50 -1.13
CA SER A 10 30.78 28.45 -2.26
C SER A 10 31.36 29.84 -1.92
N ASN A 11 31.26 30.25 -0.66
CA ASN A 11 31.72 31.56 -0.21
C ASN A 11 33.18 31.50 0.28
N THR A 12 34.09 32.28 -0.37
CA THR A 12 35.51 32.28 -0.09
C THR A 12 35.85 32.63 1.37
N TYR A 13 35.19 33.63 1.96
CA TYR A 13 35.39 34.01 3.35
C TYR A 13 34.95 32.88 4.32
N LYS A 14 33.81 32.26 4.08
CA LYS A 14 33.35 31.10 4.87
C LYS A 14 34.31 29.91 4.71
N LYS A 15 34.87 29.73 3.51
CA LYS A 15 35.85 28.68 3.23
C LYS A 15 37.15 28.85 3.98
N GLU A 16 37.72 30.10 4.02
CA GLU A 16 38.92 30.42 4.79
C GLU A 16 38.65 30.22 6.27
N ARG A 17 37.56 30.77 6.79
CA ARG A 17 37.18 30.59 8.19
C ARG A 17 37.02 29.11 8.57
N ALA A 18 36.37 28.29 7.73
CA ALA A 18 36.26 26.87 7.98
C ALA A 18 37.62 26.15 8.02
N ARG A 19 38.59 26.62 7.23
CA ARG A 19 39.97 26.10 7.30
C ARG A 19 40.66 26.45 8.58
N ASP A 20 40.48 27.67 9.10
CA ASP A 20 41.05 28.12 10.38
C ASP A 20 40.43 27.41 11.58
N GLU A 21 39.16 26.97 11.43
CA GLU A 21 38.42 26.23 12.45
C GLU A 21 38.72 24.72 12.43
N LEU A 22 39.50 24.22 11.47
CA LEU A 22 39.86 22.79 11.44
C LEU A 22 40.59 22.36 12.70
N PRO A 23 40.29 21.15 13.22
CA PRO A 23 41.04 20.61 14.35
C PRO A 23 42.54 20.52 14.02
N GLN A 24 43.37 20.89 15.00
CA GLN A 24 44.81 20.72 14.84
C GLN A 24 45.15 19.24 14.89
N SER A 25 45.93 18.79 13.92
CA SER A 25 46.43 17.42 13.87
C SER A 25 47.58 17.28 14.91
N ALA A 26 47.44 16.35 15.84
CA ALA A 26 48.56 15.95 16.71
C ALA A 26 49.12 14.61 16.18
N ALA A 27 50.42 14.56 16.01
CA ALA A 27 51.13 13.32 15.76
C ALA A 27 51.38 12.57 17.08
N GLY A 28 51.08 11.28 17.13
CA GLY A 28 51.40 10.41 18.24
C GLY A 28 50.30 10.27 19.32
N ARG A 29 50.72 10.08 20.58
CA ARG A 29 49.86 9.69 21.72
C ARG A 29 49.19 10.86 22.44
N THR A 30 49.52 12.11 22.09
CA THR A 30 49.10 13.29 22.85
C THR A 30 47.77 13.83 22.41
N ILE A 31 46.80 13.95 23.33
CA ILE A 31 45.50 14.54 23.07
C ILE A 31 45.56 16.05 23.14
N MET A 32 45.19 16.73 22.05
CA MET A 32 45.26 18.21 21.93
C MET A 32 43.87 18.86 21.99
N THR A 33 42.83 18.21 21.51
CA THR A 33 41.46 18.75 21.44
C THR A 33 40.78 18.69 22.80
N THR A 34 40.19 19.81 23.23
CA THR A 34 39.54 19.94 24.55
C THR A 34 38.03 20.12 24.47
N GLU A 35 37.51 20.48 23.30
CA GLU A 35 36.09 20.74 23.08
C GLU A 35 35.65 20.27 21.71
N PRO A 36 34.35 19.92 21.52
CA PRO A 36 33.79 19.59 20.22
C PRO A 36 33.87 20.76 19.25
N LYS A 37 34.25 20.49 18.00
CA LYS A 37 34.31 21.48 16.94
C LYS A 37 33.35 21.17 15.83
N PHE A 38 32.54 22.17 15.45
CA PHE A 38 31.55 22.09 14.36
C PHE A 38 32.13 22.75 13.11
N VAL A 39 32.39 21.98 12.07
CA VAL A 39 32.99 22.50 10.82
C VAL A 39 32.15 22.04 9.64
N PRO A 40 31.63 22.94 8.81
CA PRO A 40 31.46 24.39 9.07
C PRO A 40 30.28 24.66 10.02
N ASN A 41 30.13 25.89 10.47
CA ASN A 41 29.02 26.29 11.35
C ASN A 41 27.63 26.06 10.72
N GLU A 42 27.51 26.19 9.39
CA GLU A 42 26.31 25.91 8.64
C GLU A 42 26.51 24.64 7.77
N ALA A 43 25.45 23.82 7.63
CA ALA A 43 25.52 22.63 6.80
C ALA A 43 25.79 23.00 5.33
N VAL A 44 26.66 22.25 4.67
CA VAL A 44 27.03 22.40 3.27
C VAL A 44 26.46 21.24 2.47
N GLU A 45 25.96 21.54 1.28
CA GLU A 45 25.54 20.51 0.33
C GLU A 45 26.76 19.84 -0.31
N ILE A 46 26.86 18.56 -0.12
CA ILE A 46 27.90 17.71 -0.72
C ILE A 46 27.27 16.73 -1.69
N THR A 47 28.03 16.30 -2.68
CA THR A 47 27.61 15.23 -3.60
C THR A 47 28.47 14.00 -3.32
N ILE A 48 27.78 12.86 -3.10
CA ILE A 48 28.41 11.56 -2.88
C ILE A 48 28.09 10.68 -4.10
N GLY A 49 29.12 10.06 -4.67
CA GLY A 49 28.98 9.35 -5.94
C GLY A 49 28.51 10.26 -7.07
N GLU A 50 27.67 9.73 -7.98
CA GLU A 50 27.25 10.47 -9.18
C GLU A 50 26.05 11.41 -8.93
N ASN A 51 25.12 11.07 -8.04
CA ASN A 51 23.82 11.75 -7.97
C ASN A 51 23.27 12.05 -6.58
N LEU A 52 23.92 11.58 -5.52
CA LEU A 52 23.38 11.73 -4.16
C LEU A 52 23.84 13.06 -3.54
N LYS A 53 22.91 13.96 -3.27
CA LYS A 53 23.15 15.23 -2.60
C LYS A 53 22.70 15.18 -1.16
N LEU A 54 23.58 15.56 -0.27
CA LEU A 54 23.35 15.63 1.19
C LEU A 54 23.77 16.98 1.73
N LYS A 55 23.02 17.50 2.70
CA LYS A 55 23.47 18.63 3.52
C LYS A 55 24.15 18.10 4.77
N THR A 56 25.43 18.35 4.91
CA THR A 56 26.24 17.82 6.01
C THR A 56 26.99 18.91 6.75
N ARG A 57 27.22 18.67 8.01
CA ARG A 57 28.12 19.39 8.90
C ARG A 57 28.85 18.33 9.74
N LEU A 58 30.17 18.43 9.81
CA LEU A 58 30.97 17.49 10.57
C LEU A 58 31.21 18.05 11.99
N VAL A 59 31.10 17.14 12.95
CA VAL A 59 31.42 17.45 14.35
C VAL A 59 32.59 16.57 14.76
N ASP A 60 33.69 17.21 15.15
CA ASP A 60 34.83 16.51 15.76
C ASP A 60 34.72 16.59 17.27
N CYS A 61 34.93 15.47 17.95
CA CYS A 61 34.94 15.41 19.40
C CYS A 61 36.16 14.61 19.90
N VAL A 62 36.45 14.78 21.15
CA VAL A 62 37.65 14.16 21.78
C VAL A 62 37.60 12.64 21.77
N GLY A 63 36.40 12.08 21.91
CA GLY A 63 36.22 10.64 22.14
C GLY A 63 36.41 10.27 23.61
N TYR A 64 36.27 8.98 23.90
CA TYR A 64 36.58 8.44 25.22
C TYR A 64 38.08 8.20 25.37
N LEU A 65 38.56 8.33 26.61
CA LEU A 65 40.00 8.15 26.90
C LEU A 65 40.38 6.68 26.61
N VAL A 66 41.51 6.54 25.92
CA VAL A 66 42.14 5.26 25.62
C VAL A 66 43.26 5.03 26.60
N ASN A 67 43.44 3.80 27.07
CA ASN A 67 44.54 3.46 27.96
C ASN A 67 45.87 3.83 27.31
N ASN A 68 46.85 4.23 28.11
CA ASN A 68 48.17 4.68 27.65
C ASN A 68 48.19 5.91 26.72
N ALA A 69 47.06 6.65 26.56
CA ALA A 69 47.08 7.96 25.93
C ALA A 69 47.84 8.98 26.79
N LEU A 70 48.43 10.00 26.16
CA LEU A 70 49.15 11.06 26.84
C LEU A 70 48.39 12.40 26.76
N GLY A 71 48.69 13.33 27.71
CA GLY A 71 48.15 14.70 27.69
C GLY A 71 46.87 14.90 28.51
N TYR A 72 46.42 13.88 29.25
CA TYR A 72 45.35 14.02 30.25
C TYR A 72 45.84 14.27 31.67
N MET A 73 47.18 14.14 31.89
CA MET A 73 47.89 14.45 33.16
C MET A 73 48.91 15.57 32.95
N GLU A 74 49.07 16.41 33.92
CA GLU A 74 50.11 17.46 34.03
C GLU A 74 50.76 17.34 35.38
N GLU A 75 52.12 17.19 35.43
CA GLU A 75 52.92 17.12 36.67
C GLU A 75 52.33 16.15 37.73
N ASP A 76 51.94 14.95 37.32
CA ASP A 76 51.31 13.89 38.15
C ASP A 76 49.92 14.24 38.72
N ALA A 77 49.28 15.33 38.23
CA ALA A 77 47.90 15.66 38.54
C ALA A 77 46.99 15.60 37.29
N PRO A 78 45.67 15.35 37.43
CA PRO A 78 44.75 15.46 36.31
C PRO A 78 44.79 16.84 35.65
N ARG A 79 44.97 16.90 34.33
CA ARG A 79 44.86 18.14 33.56
C ARG A 79 43.48 18.76 33.71
N MET A 80 43.43 20.01 34.22
CA MET A 80 42.17 20.75 34.40
C MET A 80 41.85 21.56 33.16
N VAL A 81 40.58 21.57 32.72
CA VAL A 81 40.13 22.29 31.51
C VAL A 81 38.82 23.01 31.76
N LYS A 82 38.65 24.16 31.12
CA LYS A 82 37.37 24.88 31.04
C LYS A 82 36.56 24.36 29.89
N THR A 83 35.27 24.18 30.10
CA THR A 83 34.33 23.71 29.07
C THR A 83 33.11 24.62 29.01
N PRO A 84 32.41 24.73 27.86
CA PRO A 84 31.22 25.55 27.73
C PRO A 84 30.02 25.10 28.61
N TRP A 85 30.10 23.93 29.21
CA TRP A 85 29.02 23.31 30.02
C TRP A 85 29.35 23.22 31.52
N SER A 86 30.48 23.79 31.95
CA SER A 86 30.88 23.87 33.36
C SER A 86 31.45 25.23 33.67
N ASP A 87 30.96 25.87 34.73
CA ASP A 87 31.47 27.15 35.20
C ASP A 87 32.86 27.03 35.91
N GLU A 88 33.15 25.82 36.41
CA GLU A 88 34.41 25.49 37.07
C GLU A 88 35.29 24.64 36.15
N GLU A 89 36.62 24.72 36.38
CA GLU A 89 37.55 23.80 35.72
C GLU A 89 37.34 22.38 36.21
N ILE A 90 37.23 21.47 35.26
CA ILE A 90 36.99 20.03 35.51
C ILE A 90 38.16 19.21 34.95
N PRO A 91 38.42 17.99 35.47
CA PRO A 91 39.41 17.08 34.89
C PRO A 91 39.14 16.82 33.41
N PHE A 92 40.20 16.80 32.60
CA PHE A 92 40.11 16.56 31.15
C PHE A 92 39.35 15.30 30.79
N GLU A 93 39.56 14.22 31.55
CA GLU A 93 38.83 12.95 31.34
C GLU A 93 37.33 13.13 31.45
N VAL A 94 36.85 13.83 32.49
CA VAL A 94 35.42 14.13 32.68
C VAL A 94 34.89 15.05 31.58
N ALA A 95 35.67 16.03 31.16
CA ALA A 95 35.34 16.94 30.08
C ALA A 95 35.19 16.21 28.76
N ALA A 96 36.10 15.30 28.41
CA ALA A 96 36.07 14.47 27.21
C ALA A 96 34.85 13.54 27.22
N GLU A 97 34.56 12.93 28.35
CA GLU A 97 33.40 12.05 28.52
C GLU A 97 32.08 12.79 28.30
N VAL A 98 31.87 13.90 29.02
CA VAL A 98 30.65 14.71 28.90
C VAL A 98 30.51 15.29 27.50
N GLY A 99 31.58 15.80 26.91
CA GLY A 99 31.57 16.38 25.57
C GLY A 99 31.24 15.34 24.50
N THR A 100 31.87 14.17 24.56
CA THR A 100 31.60 13.08 23.63
C THR A 100 30.16 12.59 23.75
N LYS A 101 29.66 12.39 24.97
CA LYS A 101 28.27 11.99 25.19
C LYS A 101 27.27 13.01 24.65
N LYS A 102 27.51 14.30 24.86
CA LYS A 102 26.66 15.38 24.28
C LYS A 102 26.69 15.38 22.77
N VAL A 103 27.84 15.21 22.13
CA VAL A 103 27.91 15.08 20.66
C VAL A 103 27.10 13.89 20.16
N ILE A 104 27.29 12.74 20.79
CA ILE A 104 26.54 11.52 20.42
C ILE A 104 25.04 11.72 20.62
N THR A 105 24.60 12.30 21.75
CA THR A 105 23.15 12.39 22.06
C THR A 105 22.45 13.53 21.33
N GLU A 106 23.01 14.73 21.34
CA GLU A 106 22.31 15.97 20.99
C GLU A 106 22.69 16.52 19.60
N HIS A 107 23.93 16.29 19.16
CA HIS A 107 24.51 17.02 18.01
C HIS A 107 24.78 16.18 16.79
N SER A 108 24.77 14.85 16.87
CA SER A 108 25.00 13.96 15.75
C SER A 108 23.72 13.26 15.28
N THR A 109 23.53 13.19 13.97
CA THR A 109 22.51 12.34 13.32
C THR A 109 23.11 11.00 12.91
N ILE A 110 24.42 10.99 12.62
CA ILE A 110 25.20 9.87 12.11
C ILE A 110 26.49 9.80 12.90
N GLY A 111 26.97 8.58 13.20
CA GLY A 111 28.26 8.35 13.82
C GLY A 111 29.30 7.83 12.82
N ILE A 112 30.52 8.34 12.91
CA ILE A 112 31.72 7.70 12.32
C ILE A 112 32.63 7.38 13.48
N LEU A 113 32.67 6.11 13.91
CA LEU A 113 33.59 5.67 14.93
C LEU A 113 34.93 5.34 14.26
N VAL A 114 35.98 6.07 14.65
CA VAL A 114 37.35 5.79 14.21
C VAL A 114 38.07 4.99 15.27
N THR A 115 38.52 3.80 14.92
CA THR A 115 39.39 2.95 15.74
C THR A 115 40.61 2.56 14.94
N THR A 116 41.53 1.79 15.49
CA THR A 116 42.79 1.40 14.83
C THR A 116 43.16 -0.05 15.09
N ASP A 117 43.97 -0.59 14.20
CA ASP A 117 44.63 -1.90 14.37
C ASP A 117 45.90 -1.84 15.22
N GLY A 118 46.24 -0.67 15.73
CA GLY A 118 47.46 -0.41 16.50
C GLY A 118 48.68 0.00 15.64
N SER A 119 48.54 0.04 14.32
CA SER A 119 49.67 0.37 13.42
C SER A 119 49.92 1.88 13.27
N ILE A 120 48.95 2.73 13.63
CA ILE A 120 48.97 4.17 13.39
C ILE A 120 49.67 4.92 14.56
N THR A 121 49.40 4.45 15.77
CA THR A 121 49.95 5.03 17.00
C THR A 121 50.85 4.00 17.67
N GLU A 122 51.62 4.42 18.66
CA GLU A 122 52.41 3.49 19.49
C GLU A 122 51.55 2.84 20.61
N ILE A 123 50.22 3.04 20.59
CA ILE A 123 49.27 2.44 21.54
C ILE A 123 48.80 1.10 20.96
N PRO A 124 48.88 -0.01 21.71
CA PRO A 124 48.42 -1.31 21.27
C PRO A 124 46.92 -1.34 20.99
N ARG A 125 46.49 -2.22 20.09
CA ARG A 125 45.08 -2.40 19.73
C ARG A 125 44.15 -2.69 20.93
N GLU A 126 44.66 -3.42 21.90
CA GLU A 126 43.95 -3.85 23.09
C GLU A 126 43.47 -2.68 23.93
N ASP A 127 44.25 -1.59 23.96
CA ASP A 127 43.96 -0.38 24.76
C ASP A 127 42.75 0.41 24.20
N TYR A 128 42.39 0.21 22.93
CA TYR A 128 41.25 0.87 22.29
C TYR A 128 39.92 0.15 22.53
N VAL A 129 39.94 -1.12 22.88
CA VAL A 129 38.74 -1.98 22.89
C VAL A 129 37.65 -1.48 23.82
N GLU A 130 38.01 -1.04 25.03
CA GLU A 130 37.05 -0.58 26.03
C GLU A 130 36.30 0.69 25.58
N ALA A 131 37.06 1.68 25.07
CA ALA A 131 36.53 2.94 24.56
C ALA A 131 35.64 2.67 23.30
N GLU A 132 36.09 1.81 22.42
CA GLU A 132 35.35 1.38 21.21
C GLU A 132 34.01 0.74 21.56
N GLU A 133 34.01 -0.24 22.47
CA GLU A 133 32.79 -0.94 22.91
C GLU A 133 31.81 0.02 23.59
N ARG A 134 32.28 0.99 24.32
CA ARG A 134 31.45 2.01 24.97
C ARG A 134 30.75 2.87 23.93
N VAL A 135 31.47 3.40 22.93
CA VAL A 135 30.87 4.23 21.85
C VAL A 135 29.85 3.42 21.05
N VAL A 136 30.18 2.19 20.68
CA VAL A 136 29.27 1.30 19.94
C VAL A 136 27.98 1.06 20.72
N ARG A 137 28.08 0.80 22.02
CA ARG A 137 26.92 0.61 22.89
C ARG A 137 26.03 1.86 22.93
N GLU A 138 26.63 3.05 23.16
CA GLU A 138 25.89 4.30 23.24
C GLU A 138 25.20 4.66 21.91
N LEU A 139 25.86 4.48 20.77
CA LEU A 139 25.26 4.71 19.45
C LEU A 139 24.08 3.76 19.17
N LYS A 140 24.20 2.49 19.58
CA LYS A 140 23.12 1.49 19.44
C LYS A 140 21.93 1.78 20.35
N GLU A 141 22.17 2.15 21.61
CA GLU A 141 21.12 2.52 22.57
C GLU A 141 20.29 3.70 22.07
N LEU A 142 20.92 4.63 21.35
CA LEU A 142 20.26 5.78 20.75
C LEU A 142 19.69 5.50 19.35
N ASN A 143 19.85 4.28 18.86
CA ASN A 143 19.43 3.86 17.53
C ASN A 143 19.95 4.77 16.40
N LYS A 144 21.20 5.29 16.56
CA LYS A 144 21.84 6.15 15.56
C LYS A 144 22.58 5.31 14.54
N PRO A 145 22.42 5.60 13.23
CA PRO A 145 23.21 4.94 12.21
C PRO A 145 24.68 5.32 12.34
N PHE A 146 25.58 4.35 12.26
CA PHE A 146 27.02 4.59 12.32
C PHE A 146 27.81 3.53 11.55
N VAL A 147 29.02 3.87 11.20
CA VAL A 147 30.01 2.94 10.66
C VAL A 147 31.29 3.04 11.48
N ILE A 148 32.13 2.01 11.38
CA ILE A 148 33.44 1.94 12.01
C ILE A 148 34.49 2.08 10.92
N VAL A 149 35.35 3.08 11.06
CA VAL A 149 36.55 3.24 10.23
C VAL A 149 37.72 2.64 11.02
N LEU A 150 38.26 1.56 10.50
CA LEU A 150 39.46 0.92 11.05
C LEU A 150 40.70 1.60 10.44
N ASN A 151 41.28 2.56 11.16
CA ASN A 151 42.45 3.29 10.70
C ASN A 151 43.70 2.40 10.77
N THR A 152 44.34 2.16 9.64
CA THR A 152 45.46 1.25 9.48
C THR A 152 46.43 1.74 8.42
N ASN A 153 47.72 1.48 8.61
CA ASN A 153 48.76 1.79 7.62
C ASN A 153 48.67 0.93 6.34
N ASN A 154 47.97 -0.22 6.40
CA ASN A 154 47.79 -1.11 5.25
C ASN A 154 46.38 -1.68 5.18
N PRO A 155 45.42 -0.94 4.58
CA PRO A 155 44.01 -1.35 4.49
C PRO A 155 43.78 -2.67 3.71
N TYR A 156 44.70 -3.01 2.83
CA TYR A 156 44.58 -4.19 1.96
C TYR A 156 45.22 -5.44 2.52
N SER A 157 45.90 -5.36 3.68
CA SER A 157 46.50 -6.51 4.34
C SER A 157 45.47 -7.56 4.77
N ASP A 158 45.84 -8.81 4.80
CA ASP A 158 44.97 -9.89 5.29
C ASP A 158 44.60 -9.69 6.75
N TYR A 159 45.54 -9.20 7.58
CA TYR A 159 45.28 -8.86 8.98
C TYR A 159 44.19 -7.79 9.15
N SER A 160 44.31 -6.66 8.43
CA SER A 160 43.34 -5.58 8.53
C SER A 160 41.94 -6.01 8.05
N LYS A 161 41.87 -6.82 7.01
CA LYS A 161 40.61 -7.40 6.50
C LYS A 161 39.98 -8.40 7.46
N GLU A 162 40.80 -9.28 8.07
CA GLU A 162 40.31 -10.24 9.05
C GLU A 162 39.83 -9.56 10.33
N LEU A 163 40.57 -8.55 10.82
CA LEU A 163 40.17 -7.74 11.95
C LEU A 163 38.86 -6.99 11.65
N ALA A 164 38.75 -6.35 10.49
CA ALA A 164 37.52 -5.67 10.09
C ALA A 164 36.32 -6.62 10.09
N LYS A 165 36.47 -7.80 9.50
CA LYS A 165 35.43 -8.83 9.50
C LYS A 165 35.04 -9.28 10.91
N THR A 166 36.03 -9.47 11.77
CA THR A 166 35.78 -9.84 13.18
C THR A 166 34.97 -8.77 13.91
N LEU A 167 35.29 -7.47 13.68
CA LEU A 167 34.57 -6.35 14.24
C LEU A 167 33.15 -6.21 13.65
N GLU A 168 33.00 -6.45 12.33
CA GLU A 168 31.67 -6.49 11.69
C GLU A 168 30.77 -7.58 12.29
N ASP A 169 31.34 -8.76 12.48
CA ASP A 169 30.62 -9.88 13.08
C ASP A 169 30.23 -9.61 14.54
N LYS A 170 31.13 -8.96 15.29
CA LYS A 170 30.92 -8.58 16.69
C LYS A 170 29.86 -7.49 16.83
N TYR A 171 29.97 -6.42 16.04
CA TYR A 171 29.15 -5.22 16.19
C TYR A 171 27.97 -5.19 15.24
N LYS A 172 27.91 -6.04 14.23
CA LYS A 172 26.85 -6.07 13.20
C LYS A 172 26.68 -4.72 12.48
N VAL A 173 27.77 -4.00 12.29
CA VAL A 173 27.88 -2.69 11.64
C VAL A 173 29.03 -2.74 10.65
N ALA A 174 28.95 -2.02 9.54
CA ALA A 174 30.01 -1.98 8.55
C ALA A 174 31.32 -1.45 9.13
N VAL A 175 32.43 -2.16 8.88
CA VAL A 175 33.79 -1.78 9.27
C VAL A 175 34.65 -1.57 8.04
N ILE A 176 35.29 -0.41 7.93
CA ILE A 176 36.01 0.01 6.73
C ILE A 176 37.47 0.21 7.07
N PRO A 177 38.36 -0.74 6.66
CA PRO A 177 39.79 -0.52 6.77
C PRO A 177 40.23 0.61 5.85
N THR A 178 40.85 1.64 6.42
CA THR A 178 41.20 2.86 5.69
C THR A 178 42.49 3.46 6.22
N ASP A 179 43.35 3.92 5.34
CA ASP A 179 44.48 4.77 5.71
C ASP A 179 44.00 6.23 5.82
N CYS A 180 43.69 6.66 7.06
CA CYS A 180 43.20 8.00 7.29
C CYS A 180 44.25 9.09 7.03
N THR A 181 45.54 8.75 6.95
CA THR A 181 46.63 9.67 6.64
C THR A 181 46.67 10.00 5.14
N ASN A 182 46.36 9.03 4.31
CA ASN A 182 46.37 9.15 2.85
C ASN A 182 44.95 9.03 2.24
N LEU A 183 43.95 9.51 2.96
CA LEU A 183 42.54 9.47 2.58
C LEU A 183 42.29 10.18 1.24
N ASN A 184 41.60 9.53 0.32
CA ASN A 184 41.19 10.08 -0.96
C ASN A 184 39.66 10.20 -1.08
N MET A 185 39.14 10.78 -2.19
CA MET A 185 37.69 10.95 -2.39
C MET A 185 36.93 9.65 -2.57
N GLU A 186 37.59 8.61 -3.08
CA GLU A 186 36.97 7.28 -3.25
C GLU A 186 36.70 6.64 -1.89
N ASP A 187 37.71 6.70 -0.99
CA ASP A 187 37.55 6.23 0.40
C ASP A 187 36.45 6.98 1.13
N VAL A 188 36.39 8.30 0.96
CA VAL A 188 35.32 9.12 1.56
C VAL A 188 33.96 8.74 1.01
N ASN A 189 33.82 8.55 -0.27
CA ASN A 189 32.56 8.11 -0.90
C ASN A 189 32.13 6.71 -0.41
N ASP A 190 33.09 5.78 -0.24
CA ASP A 190 32.78 4.44 0.30
C ASP A 190 32.28 4.51 1.75
N ILE A 191 32.97 5.31 2.60
CA ILE A 191 32.54 5.53 3.99
C ILE A 191 31.12 6.09 4.04
N PHE A 192 30.84 7.16 3.30
CA PHE A 192 29.49 7.74 3.30
C PHE A 192 28.46 6.83 2.64
N GLY A 193 28.81 6.13 1.58
CA GLY A 193 27.96 5.14 0.95
C GLY A 193 27.52 4.06 1.96
N LYS A 194 28.47 3.51 2.73
CA LYS A 194 28.15 2.50 3.75
C LYS A 194 27.31 3.06 4.90
N ILE A 195 27.56 4.31 5.32
CA ILE A 195 26.70 4.98 6.32
C ILE A 195 25.25 5.02 5.87
N LEU A 196 25.00 5.35 4.60
CA LEU A 196 23.63 5.47 4.07
C LEU A 196 22.87 4.15 4.15
N TYR A 197 23.55 3.03 4.01
CA TYR A 197 22.95 1.71 4.18
C TYR A 197 22.61 1.37 5.65
N GLU A 198 23.22 2.01 6.62
CA GLU A 198 22.94 1.84 8.06
C GLU A 198 21.77 2.71 8.55
N PHE A 199 21.23 3.61 7.71
CA PHE A 199 20.08 4.43 8.11
C PHE A 199 18.89 3.56 8.48
N PRO A 200 18.20 3.89 9.59
CA PRO A 200 17.02 3.17 10.01
C PRO A 200 15.86 3.35 9.01
N VAL A 201 15.09 2.31 8.80
CA VAL A 201 13.84 2.35 8.05
C VAL A 201 12.69 2.33 9.06
N GLU A 202 11.95 3.43 9.11
CA GLU A 202 10.80 3.61 10.01
C GLU A 202 9.47 3.29 9.33
N ARG A 203 9.43 3.47 7.99
CA ARG A 203 8.21 3.27 7.21
C ARG A 203 8.52 2.72 5.82
N ILE A 204 7.75 1.72 5.42
CA ILE A 204 7.75 1.21 4.06
C ILE A 204 6.39 1.53 3.45
N ASN A 205 6.38 2.38 2.42
CA ASN A 205 5.19 2.70 1.63
C ASN A 205 5.13 1.73 0.45
N LEU A 206 3.97 1.12 0.26
CA LEU A 206 3.75 0.13 -0.78
C LEU A 206 2.69 0.64 -1.74
N ASN A 207 3.04 0.70 -3.01
CA ASN A 207 2.12 1.04 -4.08
C ASN A 207 1.73 -0.23 -4.84
N PHE A 208 0.44 -0.50 -4.89
CA PHE A 208 -0.15 -1.62 -5.62
C PHE A 208 -0.86 -1.14 -6.87
N PRO A 209 -1.18 -2.03 -7.83
CA PRO A 209 -2.16 -1.74 -8.87
C PRO A 209 -3.49 -1.29 -8.26
N GLY A 210 -4.08 -0.20 -8.79
CA GLY A 210 -5.25 0.45 -8.17
C GLY A 210 -6.48 -0.45 -7.98
N TRP A 211 -6.58 -1.56 -8.72
CA TRP A 211 -7.69 -2.51 -8.55
C TRP A 211 -7.62 -3.28 -7.21
N VAL A 212 -6.42 -3.42 -6.62
CA VAL A 212 -6.24 -4.07 -5.31
C VAL A 212 -6.91 -3.28 -4.20
N ASP A 213 -6.90 -1.95 -4.30
CA ASP A 213 -7.56 -1.07 -3.32
C ASP A 213 -9.10 -1.21 -3.37
N GLY A 214 -9.62 -1.61 -4.53
CA GLY A 214 -11.06 -1.88 -4.71
C GLY A 214 -11.55 -3.20 -4.12
N LEU A 215 -10.63 -4.08 -3.65
CA LEU A 215 -11.00 -5.34 -3.02
C LEU A 215 -11.42 -5.13 -1.57
N ASP A 216 -12.41 -5.91 -1.13
CA ASP A 216 -12.76 -5.99 0.29
C ASP A 216 -11.56 -6.46 1.12
N ASP A 217 -11.43 -5.95 2.35
CA ASP A 217 -10.31 -6.31 3.23
C ASP A 217 -10.32 -7.80 3.65
N SER A 218 -11.46 -8.45 3.56
CA SER A 218 -11.61 -9.90 3.79
C SER A 218 -11.23 -10.76 2.58
N HIS A 219 -10.96 -10.15 1.41
CA HIS A 219 -10.63 -10.88 0.20
C HIS A 219 -9.33 -11.67 0.34
N GLY A 220 -9.34 -12.96 0.00
CA GLY A 220 -8.23 -13.89 0.21
C GLY A 220 -6.91 -13.41 -0.38
N LEU A 221 -6.92 -12.91 -1.62
CA LEU A 221 -5.73 -12.36 -2.29
C LEU A 221 -5.12 -11.17 -1.51
N LYS A 222 -5.96 -10.26 -1.02
CA LYS A 222 -5.50 -9.08 -0.26
C LYS A 222 -4.86 -9.48 1.06
N GLN A 223 -5.47 -10.43 1.77
CA GLN A 223 -4.94 -10.97 3.02
C GLN A 223 -3.62 -11.71 2.82
N GLU A 224 -3.52 -12.54 1.78
CA GLU A 224 -2.29 -13.26 1.43
C GLU A 224 -1.17 -12.29 1.07
N LEU A 225 -1.46 -11.27 0.26
CA LEU A 225 -0.50 -10.25 -0.13
C LEU A 225 0.06 -9.51 1.09
N TYR A 226 -0.80 -9.06 2.00
CA TYR A 226 -0.38 -8.37 3.22
C TYR A 226 0.40 -9.27 4.18
N ALA A 227 0.03 -10.54 4.29
CA ALA A 227 0.77 -11.52 5.10
C ALA A 227 2.19 -11.75 4.55
N ASN A 228 2.32 -11.94 3.24
CA ASN A 228 3.61 -12.11 2.56
C ASN A 228 4.52 -10.90 2.73
N ILE A 229 3.97 -9.69 2.60
CA ILE A 229 4.71 -8.44 2.80
C ILE A 229 5.18 -8.30 4.23
N LYS A 230 4.30 -8.51 5.19
CA LYS A 230 4.62 -8.42 6.62
C LYS A 230 5.74 -9.37 7.01
N GLU A 231 5.72 -10.61 6.51
CA GLU A 231 6.78 -11.57 6.77
C GLU A 231 8.09 -11.20 6.05
N ALA A 232 8.02 -10.71 4.82
CA ALA A 232 9.19 -10.33 4.04
C ALA A 232 9.99 -9.19 4.65
N PHE A 233 9.32 -8.19 5.24
CA PHE A 233 9.95 -7.01 5.83
C PHE A 233 10.04 -7.03 7.36
N LYS A 234 9.73 -8.14 8.00
CA LYS A 234 9.73 -8.29 9.47
C LYS A 234 11.05 -7.89 10.12
N ASP A 235 12.18 -8.22 9.48
CA ASP A 235 13.53 -7.98 9.98
C ASP A 235 14.20 -6.75 9.33
N THR A 236 13.42 -5.91 8.64
CA THR A 236 13.95 -4.76 7.91
C THR A 236 14.02 -3.55 8.82
N ASN A 237 15.17 -3.36 9.47
CA ASN A 237 15.43 -2.26 10.39
C ASN A 237 16.29 -1.13 9.77
N ALA A 238 17.00 -1.41 8.68
CA ALA A 238 17.89 -0.47 8.02
C ALA A 238 17.78 -0.60 6.48
N VAL A 239 18.23 0.42 5.77
CA VAL A 239 18.21 0.47 4.30
C VAL A 239 18.89 -0.75 3.68
N LYS A 240 19.99 -1.25 4.25
CA LYS A 240 20.70 -2.45 3.79
C LYS A 240 19.83 -3.70 3.72
N ASN A 241 18.77 -3.79 4.54
CA ASN A 241 17.88 -4.95 4.58
C ASN A 241 16.72 -4.87 3.58
N ILE A 242 16.54 -3.74 2.89
CA ILE A 242 15.43 -3.55 1.94
C ILE A 242 15.51 -4.54 0.79
N ASN A 243 16.69 -4.74 0.22
CA ASN A 243 16.86 -5.67 -0.91
C ASN A 243 16.51 -7.11 -0.52
N ASP A 244 16.86 -7.53 0.69
CA ASP A 244 16.49 -8.87 1.21
C ASP A 244 14.96 -9.02 1.31
N GLY A 245 14.26 -7.95 1.73
CA GLY A 245 12.80 -7.91 1.75
C GLY A 245 12.19 -7.97 0.35
N ILE A 246 12.74 -7.21 -0.60
CA ILE A 246 12.35 -7.22 -2.03
C ILE A 246 12.52 -8.62 -2.62
N ASP A 247 13.67 -9.27 -2.37
CA ASP A 247 13.95 -10.61 -2.87
C ASP A 247 13.02 -11.67 -2.27
N ARG A 248 12.59 -11.50 -1.00
CA ARG A 248 11.63 -12.40 -0.36
C ARG A 248 10.24 -12.27 -0.97
N ILE A 249 9.75 -11.04 -1.19
CA ILE A 249 8.45 -10.79 -1.83
C ILE A 249 8.47 -11.26 -3.29
N GLY A 250 9.55 -11.03 -4.03
CA GLY A 250 9.69 -11.44 -5.41
C GLY A 250 9.62 -12.97 -5.64
N LYS A 251 9.70 -13.78 -4.56
CA LYS A 251 9.49 -15.23 -4.60
C LYS A 251 8.02 -15.65 -4.48
N SER A 252 7.12 -14.72 -4.18
CA SER A 252 5.69 -15.00 -4.09
C SER A 252 5.10 -15.28 -5.47
N GLU A 253 4.27 -16.31 -5.60
CA GLU A 253 3.62 -16.68 -6.86
C GLU A 253 2.63 -15.62 -7.39
N ILE A 254 2.19 -14.71 -6.53
CA ILE A 254 1.25 -13.63 -6.89
C ILE A 254 1.94 -12.34 -7.35
N VAL A 255 3.24 -12.20 -7.07
CA VAL A 255 4.01 -10.99 -7.37
C VAL A 255 4.85 -11.20 -8.63
N ASN A 256 4.69 -10.32 -9.61
CA ASN A 256 5.50 -10.31 -10.82
C ASN A 256 6.83 -9.58 -10.63
N GLY A 257 6.84 -8.52 -9.80
CA GLY A 257 8.06 -7.78 -9.50
C GLY A 257 7.86 -6.70 -8.43
N VAL A 258 8.99 -6.29 -7.86
CA VAL A 258 9.05 -5.19 -6.88
C VAL A 258 10.10 -4.20 -7.34
N THR A 259 9.73 -2.93 -7.43
CA THR A 259 10.63 -1.84 -7.83
C THR A 259 10.80 -0.85 -6.69
N LEU A 260 12.04 -0.58 -6.32
CA LEU A 260 12.37 0.50 -5.39
C LEU A 260 12.22 1.85 -6.10
N ARG A 261 11.29 2.69 -5.64
CA ARG A 261 11.02 4.01 -6.23
C ARG A 261 11.78 5.12 -5.55
N GLU A 262 11.79 5.13 -4.23
CA GLU A 262 12.38 6.22 -3.46
C GLU A 262 12.86 5.73 -2.09
N ILE A 263 13.99 6.27 -1.64
CA ILE A 263 14.45 6.18 -0.24
C ILE A 263 14.59 7.61 0.28
N ASN A 264 13.83 7.94 1.31
CA ASN A 264 13.94 9.22 2.00
C ASN A 264 14.62 9.02 3.36
N LEU A 265 15.91 9.29 3.39
CA LEU A 265 16.74 9.12 4.60
C LEU A 265 16.38 10.12 5.70
N GLY A 266 15.76 11.25 5.35
CA GLY A 266 15.40 12.30 6.32
C GLY A 266 14.28 11.90 7.28
N ASN A 267 13.37 11.04 6.82
CA ASN A 267 12.25 10.54 7.61
C ASN A 267 12.19 9.00 7.69
N GLY A 268 13.25 8.32 7.27
CA GLY A 268 13.34 6.86 7.30
C GLY A 268 12.30 6.13 6.45
N SER A 269 11.77 6.75 5.38
CA SER A 269 10.77 6.14 4.55
C SER A 269 11.32 5.56 3.24
N VAL A 270 10.81 4.41 2.87
CA VAL A 270 11.12 3.72 1.61
C VAL A 270 9.81 3.51 0.85
N THR A 271 9.79 3.81 -0.44
CA THR A 271 8.63 3.58 -1.31
C THR A 271 8.93 2.50 -2.32
N LEU A 272 8.13 1.44 -2.28
CA LEU A 272 8.20 0.31 -3.19
C LEU A 272 6.96 0.27 -4.07
N GLU A 273 7.12 -0.09 -5.32
CA GLU A 273 6.04 -0.39 -6.25
C GLU A 273 6.01 -1.89 -6.51
N ILE A 274 4.87 -2.50 -6.24
CA ILE A 274 4.64 -3.93 -6.40
C ILE A 274 3.77 -4.15 -7.62
N SER A 275 4.27 -4.90 -8.58
CA SER A 275 3.50 -5.40 -9.72
C SER A 275 3.04 -6.83 -9.45
N LEU A 276 1.79 -7.11 -9.73
CA LEU A 276 1.18 -8.43 -9.61
C LEU A 276 1.12 -9.10 -10.99
N ASN A 277 0.94 -10.42 -11.02
CA ASN A 277 0.78 -11.15 -12.26
C ASN A 277 -0.48 -10.67 -13.01
N ASP A 278 -0.36 -10.40 -14.30
CA ASP A 278 -1.41 -9.78 -15.12
C ASP A 278 -2.72 -10.57 -15.14
N ASP A 279 -2.64 -11.90 -15.08
CA ASP A 279 -3.80 -12.79 -15.08
C ASP A 279 -4.59 -12.76 -13.75
N LEU A 280 -4.00 -12.29 -12.65
CA LEU A 280 -4.70 -12.17 -11.37
C LEU A 280 -5.85 -11.17 -11.41
N PHE A 281 -5.66 -10.06 -12.12
CA PHE A 281 -6.73 -9.08 -12.29
C PHE A 281 -7.98 -9.71 -12.91
N TYR A 282 -7.82 -10.47 -13.98
CA TYR A 282 -8.96 -11.11 -14.68
C TYR A 282 -9.57 -12.25 -13.86
N LYS A 283 -8.77 -13.01 -13.14
CA LYS A 283 -9.26 -14.06 -12.22
C LYS A 283 -10.15 -13.47 -11.13
N VAL A 284 -9.66 -12.43 -10.45
CA VAL A 284 -10.41 -11.74 -9.40
C VAL A 284 -11.66 -11.07 -9.96
N LEU A 285 -11.56 -10.44 -11.12
CA LEU A 285 -12.72 -9.83 -11.79
C LEU A 285 -13.79 -10.89 -12.09
N THR A 286 -13.40 -12.05 -12.61
CA THR A 286 -14.30 -13.18 -12.86
C THR A 286 -14.93 -13.71 -11.57
N GLU A 287 -14.14 -13.83 -10.49
CA GLU A 287 -14.63 -14.27 -9.17
C GLU A 287 -15.72 -13.33 -8.62
N ILE A 288 -15.46 -12.02 -8.65
CA ILE A 288 -16.36 -11.01 -8.07
C ILE A 288 -17.63 -10.84 -8.93
N THR A 289 -17.48 -10.86 -10.24
CA THR A 289 -18.59 -10.54 -11.16
C THR A 289 -19.39 -11.77 -11.61
N GLY A 290 -18.82 -12.96 -11.48
CA GLY A 290 -19.37 -14.19 -12.05
C GLY A 290 -19.33 -14.22 -13.58
N VAL A 291 -18.68 -13.27 -14.24
CA VAL A 291 -18.55 -13.18 -15.69
C VAL A 291 -17.13 -13.51 -16.09
N GLU A 292 -16.97 -14.50 -16.95
CA GLU A 292 -15.66 -14.93 -17.43
C GLU A 292 -15.02 -13.84 -18.29
N VAL A 293 -13.83 -13.36 -17.84
CA VAL A 293 -13.01 -12.36 -18.52
C VAL A 293 -11.55 -12.83 -18.45
N GLN A 294 -10.89 -12.99 -19.58
CA GLN A 294 -9.54 -13.54 -19.64
C GLN A 294 -8.48 -12.52 -20.07
N ASN A 295 -8.90 -11.44 -20.73
CA ASN A 295 -8.00 -10.43 -21.30
C ASN A 295 -8.71 -9.09 -21.49
N GLU A 296 -7.96 -8.06 -21.91
CA GLU A 296 -8.49 -6.72 -22.16
C GLU A 296 -9.61 -6.68 -23.21
N ALA A 297 -9.51 -7.50 -24.26
CA ALA A 297 -10.53 -7.55 -25.31
C ALA A 297 -11.86 -8.09 -24.79
N ASP A 298 -11.82 -9.15 -23.99
CA ASP A 298 -13.00 -9.69 -23.32
C ASP A 298 -13.61 -8.69 -22.34
N LEU A 299 -12.77 -8.00 -21.56
CA LEU A 299 -13.21 -6.95 -20.65
C LEU A 299 -13.93 -5.84 -21.39
N PHE A 300 -13.35 -5.35 -22.49
CA PHE A 300 -13.95 -4.30 -23.31
C PHE A 300 -15.28 -4.75 -23.92
N ALA A 301 -15.34 -5.97 -24.46
CA ALA A 301 -16.56 -6.55 -25.01
C ALA A 301 -17.66 -6.70 -23.93
N THR A 302 -17.28 -7.16 -22.75
CA THR A 302 -18.19 -7.33 -21.59
C THR A 302 -18.75 -6.00 -21.12
N ILE A 303 -17.90 -4.98 -20.92
CA ILE A 303 -18.33 -3.63 -20.52
C ILE A 303 -19.23 -3.02 -21.59
N SER A 304 -18.88 -3.18 -22.88
CA SER A 304 -19.69 -2.66 -23.98
C SER A 304 -21.09 -3.32 -24.01
N ASN A 305 -21.16 -4.62 -23.73
CA ASN A 305 -22.43 -5.34 -23.65
C ASN A 305 -23.24 -4.91 -22.42
N PHE A 306 -22.60 -4.80 -21.25
CA PHE A 306 -23.27 -4.29 -20.06
C PHE A 306 -23.81 -2.86 -20.23
N ALA A 307 -23.08 -2.00 -20.94
CA ALA A 307 -23.57 -0.66 -21.24
C ALA A 307 -24.85 -0.66 -22.07
N LYS A 308 -24.97 -1.59 -23.04
CA LYS A 308 -26.19 -1.76 -23.84
C LYS A 308 -27.33 -2.31 -22.99
N VAL A 309 -27.06 -3.37 -22.22
CA VAL A 309 -28.05 -3.98 -21.32
C VAL A 309 -28.53 -2.98 -20.28
N LYS A 310 -27.61 -2.23 -19.68
CA LYS A 310 -27.93 -1.17 -18.72
C LYS A 310 -28.84 -0.12 -19.33
N LYS A 311 -28.56 0.32 -20.55
CA LYS A 311 -29.40 1.33 -21.24
C LYS A 311 -30.83 0.84 -21.42
N GLU A 312 -31.02 -0.43 -21.78
CA GLU A 312 -32.37 -1.02 -21.90
C GLU A 312 -33.03 -1.25 -20.52
N TYR A 313 -32.25 -1.68 -19.53
CA TYR A 313 -32.74 -1.82 -18.15
C TYR A 313 -33.19 -0.50 -17.55
N ASP A 314 -32.40 0.58 -17.73
CA ASP A 314 -32.70 1.92 -17.19
C ASP A 314 -34.06 2.46 -17.73
N LYS A 315 -34.49 2.06 -18.94
CA LYS A 315 -35.81 2.42 -19.48
C LYS A 315 -36.97 1.81 -18.68
N VAL A 316 -36.78 0.59 -18.17
CA VAL A 316 -37.83 -0.16 -17.49
C VAL A 316 -37.68 -0.22 -15.96
N ALA A 317 -36.56 0.20 -15.41
CA ALA A 317 -36.24 0.04 -13.99
C ALA A 317 -37.28 0.67 -13.04
N VAL A 318 -37.72 1.89 -13.34
CA VAL A 318 -38.74 2.59 -12.54
C VAL A 318 -40.08 1.86 -12.58
N ALA A 319 -40.54 1.47 -13.78
CA ALA A 319 -41.78 0.72 -13.93
C ALA A 319 -41.72 -0.64 -13.23
N LEU A 320 -40.57 -1.31 -13.27
CA LEU A 320 -40.37 -2.59 -12.61
C LEU A 320 -40.44 -2.46 -11.07
N ASP A 321 -39.86 -1.39 -10.51
CA ASP A 321 -39.97 -1.11 -9.08
C ASP A 321 -41.40 -0.74 -8.66
N GLU A 322 -42.13 0.00 -9.49
CA GLU A 322 -43.56 0.27 -9.27
C GLU A 322 -44.39 -1.01 -9.28
N VAL A 323 -44.13 -1.91 -10.22
CA VAL A 323 -44.79 -3.21 -10.26
C VAL A 323 -44.55 -4.01 -8.97
N ARG A 324 -43.34 -4.05 -8.49
CA ARG A 324 -42.98 -4.75 -7.24
C ARG A 324 -43.72 -4.19 -6.02
N GLN A 325 -43.88 -2.87 -5.96
CA GLN A 325 -44.48 -2.18 -4.82
C GLN A 325 -46.01 -2.09 -4.89
N LYS A 326 -46.53 -1.78 -6.06
CA LYS A 326 -47.97 -1.43 -6.28
C LYS A 326 -48.73 -2.44 -7.14
N GLY A 327 -48.04 -3.41 -7.75
CA GLY A 327 -48.60 -4.34 -8.70
C GLY A 327 -48.77 -3.83 -10.13
N TYR A 328 -48.43 -2.55 -10.39
CA TYR A 328 -48.60 -1.91 -11.70
C TYR A 328 -47.51 -0.85 -11.92
N GLY A 329 -46.87 -0.86 -13.10
CA GLY A 329 -45.85 0.10 -13.49
C GLY A 329 -45.97 0.48 -14.97
N ILE A 330 -45.54 1.71 -15.31
CA ILE A 330 -45.65 2.26 -16.65
C ILE A 330 -44.26 2.72 -17.12
N VAL A 331 -43.84 2.17 -18.28
CA VAL A 331 -42.69 2.72 -19.00
C VAL A 331 -43.21 3.82 -19.93
N THR A 332 -42.80 5.05 -19.64
CA THR A 332 -43.18 6.18 -20.47
C THR A 332 -42.33 6.24 -21.74
N PRO A 333 -42.95 6.63 -22.90
CA PRO A 333 -42.20 6.75 -24.16
C PRO A 333 -41.07 7.81 -24.06
N THR A 334 -40.01 7.54 -24.79
CA THR A 334 -38.91 8.51 -24.97
C THR A 334 -39.24 9.51 -26.10
N MET A 335 -38.52 10.61 -26.19
CA MET A 335 -38.72 11.62 -27.23
C MET A 335 -38.58 11.06 -28.65
N ASP A 336 -37.72 10.06 -28.82
CA ASP A 336 -37.46 9.42 -30.13
C ASP A 336 -38.62 8.50 -30.58
N GLU A 337 -39.47 8.10 -29.66
CA GLU A 337 -40.63 7.24 -29.91
C GLU A 337 -41.92 8.07 -30.18
N LEU A 338 -41.86 9.41 -30.02
CA LEU A 338 -42.96 10.29 -30.29
C LEU A 338 -43.13 10.55 -31.79
N ILE A 339 -44.28 10.19 -32.30
CA ILE A 339 -44.69 10.46 -33.70
C ILE A 339 -45.66 11.63 -33.68
N LEU A 340 -45.24 12.75 -34.26
CA LEU A 340 -46.13 13.92 -34.42
C LEU A 340 -46.93 13.76 -35.72
N GLU A 341 -48.27 13.88 -35.62
CA GLU A 341 -49.15 13.92 -36.80
C GLU A 341 -49.11 15.35 -37.44
N GLU A 342 -49.54 15.46 -38.70
CA GLU A 342 -49.58 16.75 -39.35
C GLU A 342 -50.53 17.70 -38.60
N PRO A 343 -50.11 18.98 -38.43
CA PRO A 343 -50.92 19.98 -37.76
C PRO A 343 -52.21 20.27 -38.52
N GLU A 344 -53.33 20.17 -37.83
CA GLU A 344 -54.66 20.46 -38.38
C GLU A 344 -55.18 21.84 -37.90
N MET A 345 -55.76 22.63 -38.83
CA MET A 345 -56.47 23.83 -38.46
C MET A 345 -57.86 23.49 -37.89
N VAL A 346 -58.14 23.96 -36.68
CA VAL A 346 -59.45 23.77 -36.02
C VAL A 346 -60.13 25.10 -35.80
N LYS A 347 -61.48 25.12 -36.03
CA LYS A 347 -62.32 26.25 -35.81
C LYS A 347 -63.19 26.04 -34.57
N GLN A 348 -63.14 26.91 -33.61
CA GLN A 348 -63.97 26.86 -32.43
C GLN A 348 -64.75 28.19 -32.28
N GLY A 349 -65.96 28.20 -32.68
CA GLY A 349 -66.80 29.45 -32.79
C GLY A 349 -66.23 30.38 -33.85
N SER A 350 -65.87 31.60 -33.48
CA SER A 350 -65.23 32.61 -34.34
C SER A 350 -63.69 32.61 -34.31
N ARG A 351 -63.07 31.69 -33.59
CA ARG A 351 -61.64 31.64 -33.45
C ARG A 351 -61.05 30.40 -34.18
N TYR A 352 -59.83 30.58 -34.71
CA TYR A 352 -59.08 29.51 -35.34
C TYR A 352 -57.89 29.15 -34.43
N GLY A 353 -57.59 27.86 -34.36
CA GLY A 353 -56.47 27.30 -33.61
C GLY A 353 -55.75 26.21 -34.43
N VAL A 354 -54.68 25.70 -33.94
CA VAL A 354 -53.96 24.57 -34.52
C VAL A 354 -54.06 23.38 -33.54
N ARG A 355 -54.46 22.22 -34.05
CA ARG A 355 -54.47 20.98 -33.33
C ARG A 355 -53.19 20.21 -33.67
N LEU A 356 -52.44 19.86 -32.64
CA LEU A 356 -51.29 19.00 -32.72
C LEU A 356 -51.63 17.67 -32.08
N LYS A 357 -51.42 16.58 -32.79
CA LYS A 357 -51.56 15.23 -32.26
C LYS A 357 -50.22 14.51 -32.27
N ALA A 358 -49.90 13.86 -31.18
CA ALA A 358 -48.72 12.99 -31.06
C ALA A 358 -49.17 11.59 -30.64
N LYS A 359 -48.50 10.58 -31.17
CA LYS A 359 -48.63 9.17 -30.78
C LYS A 359 -47.32 8.67 -30.24
N ALA A 360 -47.39 7.86 -29.22
CA ALA A 360 -46.23 7.18 -28.67
C ALA A 360 -46.65 5.84 -28.04
N PRO A 361 -45.80 4.80 -28.15
CA PRO A 361 -46.04 3.55 -27.44
C PRO A 361 -45.74 3.73 -25.96
N SER A 362 -46.49 3.10 -25.08
CA SER A 362 -46.17 2.91 -23.66
C SER A 362 -46.16 1.43 -23.32
N ILE A 363 -45.31 1.01 -22.39
CA ILE A 363 -45.30 -0.38 -21.90
C ILE A 363 -45.92 -0.38 -20.50
N HIS A 364 -46.90 -1.24 -20.32
CA HIS A 364 -47.60 -1.44 -19.05
C HIS A 364 -47.21 -2.79 -18.46
N MET A 365 -46.67 -2.79 -17.26
CA MET A 365 -46.28 -3.98 -16.51
C MET A 365 -47.31 -4.23 -15.41
N ILE A 366 -47.80 -5.45 -15.31
CA ILE A 366 -48.84 -5.85 -14.35
C ILE A 366 -48.36 -7.08 -13.60
N ARG A 367 -48.40 -7.06 -12.29
CA ARG A 367 -48.18 -8.23 -11.44
C ARG A 367 -49.51 -8.96 -11.27
N ALA A 368 -49.52 -10.24 -11.67
CA ALA A 368 -50.66 -11.13 -11.44
C ALA A 368 -50.19 -12.32 -10.60
N ASP A 369 -50.96 -12.68 -9.59
CA ASP A 369 -50.72 -13.86 -8.77
C ASP A 369 -51.37 -15.07 -9.46
N ILE A 370 -50.56 -16.12 -9.68
CA ILE A 370 -50.99 -17.32 -10.41
C ILE A 370 -50.97 -18.48 -9.44
N GLU A 371 -52.08 -19.18 -9.33
CA GLU A 371 -52.22 -20.40 -8.55
C GLU A 371 -52.13 -21.62 -9.44
N THR A 372 -51.42 -22.65 -9.00
CA THR A 372 -51.40 -23.95 -9.66
C THR A 372 -51.69 -25.06 -8.65
N GLU A 373 -52.41 -26.06 -9.11
CA GLU A 373 -52.69 -27.27 -8.36
C GLU A 373 -52.09 -28.47 -9.09
N VAL A 374 -51.34 -29.27 -8.36
CA VAL A 374 -50.76 -30.52 -8.86
C VAL A 374 -51.34 -31.67 -8.06
N SER A 375 -52.11 -32.51 -8.68
CA SER A 375 -52.82 -33.63 -8.03
C SER A 375 -52.34 -34.97 -8.63
N PRO A 376 -51.16 -35.48 -8.20
CA PRO A 376 -50.62 -36.74 -8.72
C PRO A 376 -51.48 -37.91 -8.25
N ILE A 377 -51.89 -38.79 -9.17
CA ILE A 377 -52.67 -40.01 -8.86
C ILE A 377 -51.70 -41.09 -8.43
N VAL A 378 -51.84 -41.57 -7.20
CA VAL A 378 -50.85 -42.48 -6.54
C VAL A 378 -51.31 -43.95 -6.51
N GLY A 379 -52.51 -44.26 -6.95
CA GLY A 379 -53.02 -45.63 -6.95
C GLY A 379 -54.07 -45.90 -5.87
N SER A 380 -53.83 -46.71 -4.85
CA SER A 380 -54.83 -47.04 -3.81
C SER A 380 -54.92 -45.92 -2.75
N GLU A 381 -56.08 -45.87 -2.04
CA GLU A 381 -56.36 -44.95 -0.94
C GLU A 381 -55.23 -44.98 0.13
N LYS A 382 -54.79 -46.17 0.51
CA LYS A 382 -53.70 -46.35 1.49
C LYS A 382 -52.36 -45.76 1.01
N GLN A 383 -52.02 -45.89 -0.27
CA GLN A 383 -50.80 -45.30 -0.81
C GLN A 383 -50.88 -43.77 -0.87
N SER A 384 -52.07 -43.24 -1.13
CA SER A 384 -52.30 -41.78 -1.08
C SER A 384 -52.20 -41.24 0.32
N GLU A 385 -52.74 -41.92 1.32
CA GLU A 385 -52.57 -41.54 2.72
C GLU A 385 -51.09 -41.57 3.21
N GLU A 386 -50.36 -42.61 2.82
CA GLU A 386 -48.90 -42.70 3.11
C GLU A 386 -48.12 -41.55 2.52
N LEU A 387 -48.40 -41.17 1.27
CA LEU A 387 -47.74 -40.03 0.60
C LEU A 387 -48.12 -38.70 1.26
N VAL A 388 -49.37 -38.46 1.59
CA VAL A 388 -49.82 -37.26 2.29
C VAL A 388 -49.13 -37.14 3.64
N ASN A 389 -49.08 -38.21 4.43
CA ASN A 389 -48.39 -38.21 5.71
C ASN A 389 -46.91 -37.96 5.60
N TYR A 390 -46.25 -38.51 4.55
CA TYR A 390 -44.85 -38.23 4.28
C TYR A 390 -44.64 -36.76 3.96
N LEU A 391 -45.40 -36.17 3.05
CA LEU A 391 -45.28 -34.76 2.67
C LEU A 391 -45.60 -33.81 3.83
N LEU A 392 -46.59 -34.14 4.68
CA LEU A 392 -46.92 -33.37 5.86
C LEU A 392 -45.75 -33.39 6.86
N SER A 393 -45.10 -34.53 7.06
CA SER A 393 -43.97 -34.66 7.98
C SER A 393 -42.75 -33.88 7.47
N GLU A 394 -42.50 -33.87 6.15
CA GLU A 394 -41.44 -33.05 5.56
C GLU A 394 -41.73 -31.54 5.68
N PHE A 395 -43.00 -31.14 5.43
CA PHE A 395 -43.44 -29.75 5.56
C PHE A 395 -43.32 -29.22 6.98
N GLU A 396 -43.67 -30.04 7.99
CA GLU A 396 -43.55 -29.68 9.39
C GLU A 396 -42.10 -29.61 9.88
N SER A 397 -41.23 -30.45 9.29
CA SER A 397 -39.79 -30.46 9.63
C SER A 397 -39.00 -29.29 9.01
N ASP A 398 -39.20 -29.03 7.73
CA ASP A 398 -38.56 -27.95 6.97
C ASP A 398 -39.41 -27.63 5.72
N PRO A 399 -40.19 -26.52 5.72
CA PRO A 399 -41.00 -26.11 4.58
C PRO A 399 -40.26 -25.90 3.27
N ILE A 400 -38.95 -25.70 3.31
CA ILE A 400 -38.13 -25.50 2.11
C ILE A 400 -37.73 -26.84 1.51
N LYS A 401 -37.40 -27.83 2.31
CA LYS A 401 -37.00 -29.15 1.85
C LYS A 401 -38.11 -29.93 1.13
N ILE A 402 -39.37 -29.62 1.39
CA ILE A 402 -40.49 -30.29 0.68
C ILE A 402 -40.38 -30.13 -0.85
N TRP A 403 -39.77 -29.02 -1.34
CA TRP A 403 -39.57 -28.80 -2.75
C TRP A 403 -38.64 -29.82 -3.42
N GLU A 404 -37.72 -30.42 -2.63
CA GLU A 404 -36.80 -31.46 -3.08
C GLU A 404 -37.38 -32.88 -3.01
N SER A 405 -38.53 -33.03 -2.35
CA SER A 405 -39.21 -34.32 -2.22
C SER A 405 -39.55 -34.92 -3.57
N ASN A 406 -39.15 -36.18 -3.80
CA ASN A 406 -39.34 -36.87 -5.06
C ASN A 406 -40.72 -37.53 -5.08
N ILE A 407 -41.53 -37.15 -6.09
CA ILE A 407 -42.84 -37.72 -6.35
C ILE A 407 -42.84 -38.31 -7.79
N PHE A 408 -42.84 -39.62 -7.92
CA PHE A 408 -42.81 -40.33 -9.20
C PHE A 408 -41.62 -40.00 -10.12
N GLY A 409 -40.44 -39.80 -9.55
CA GLY A 409 -39.23 -39.56 -10.32
C GLY A 409 -38.96 -38.10 -10.69
N LYS A 410 -39.85 -37.19 -10.29
CA LYS A 410 -39.66 -35.74 -10.35
C LYS A 410 -39.69 -35.13 -8.96
N ASN A 411 -38.97 -34.09 -8.75
CA ASN A 411 -39.10 -33.34 -7.48
C ASN A 411 -40.36 -32.47 -7.50
N LEU A 412 -40.89 -32.14 -6.32
CA LEU A 412 -42.12 -31.34 -6.20
C LEU A 412 -41.98 -29.99 -6.89
N HIS A 413 -40.80 -29.37 -6.82
CA HIS A 413 -40.49 -28.10 -7.47
C HIS A 413 -40.66 -28.21 -9.02
N GLU A 414 -40.19 -29.28 -9.65
CA GLU A 414 -40.35 -29.50 -11.09
C GLU A 414 -41.84 -29.68 -11.48
N LEU A 415 -42.59 -30.45 -10.72
CA LEU A 415 -44.01 -30.67 -10.97
C LEU A 415 -44.83 -29.37 -10.86
N VAL A 416 -44.59 -28.59 -9.81
CA VAL A 416 -45.28 -27.31 -9.61
C VAL A 416 -44.88 -26.31 -10.70
N ASN A 417 -43.58 -26.25 -11.03
CA ASN A 417 -43.08 -25.35 -12.08
C ASN A 417 -43.67 -25.68 -13.47
N GLU A 418 -43.78 -26.97 -13.85
CA GLU A 418 -44.48 -27.39 -15.07
C GLU A 418 -45.96 -26.98 -15.06
N GLY A 419 -46.64 -27.10 -13.92
CA GLY A 419 -48.01 -26.65 -13.74
C GLY A 419 -48.18 -25.14 -13.95
N LEU A 420 -47.31 -24.36 -13.34
CA LEU A 420 -47.28 -22.89 -13.48
C LEU A 420 -46.99 -22.47 -14.91
N GLN A 421 -45.96 -23.03 -15.53
CA GLN A 421 -45.60 -22.71 -16.93
C GLN A 421 -46.74 -23.02 -17.88
N ASN A 422 -47.40 -24.19 -17.74
CA ASN A 422 -48.55 -24.53 -18.55
C ASN A 422 -49.70 -23.53 -18.44
N LYS A 423 -49.92 -22.94 -17.27
CA LYS A 423 -50.95 -21.90 -17.10
C LYS A 423 -50.49 -20.54 -17.67
N LEU A 424 -49.25 -20.17 -17.49
CA LEU A 424 -48.69 -18.91 -18.01
C LEU A 424 -48.77 -18.83 -19.53
N TYR A 425 -48.39 -19.89 -20.22
CA TYR A 425 -48.40 -19.91 -21.69
C TYR A 425 -49.75 -20.27 -22.32
N ARG A 426 -50.80 -20.50 -21.52
CA ARG A 426 -52.14 -20.81 -22.01
C ARG A 426 -53.02 -19.58 -22.30
N MET A 427 -52.56 -18.35 -22.02
CA MET A 427 -53.33 -17.17 -22.39
C MET A 427 -53.39 -17.05 -23.91
N PRO A 428 -54.62 -17.21 -24.52
CA PRO A 428 -54.75 -17.13 -25.96
C PRO A 428 -54.34 -15.78 -26.52
N GLU A 429 -53.78 -15.73 -27.71
CA GLU A 429 -53.38 -14.48 -28.39
C GLU A 429 -54.58 -13.51 -28.50
N ASP A 430 -55.78 -13.99 -28.75
CA ASP A 430 -57.00 -13.17 -28.77
C ASP A 430 -57.27 -12.49 -27.42
N ALA A 431 -56.99 -13.15 -26.31
CA ALA A 431 -57.16 -12.58 -24.98
C ALA A 431 -56.10 -11.51 -24.70
N GLN A 432 -54.85 -11.77 -25.13
CA GLN A 432 -53.77 -10.76 -25.03
C GLN A 432 -54.13 -9.50 -25.84
N GLY A 433 -54.59 -9.65 -27.09
CA GLY A 433 -55.03 -8.55 -27.94
C GLY A 433 -56.17 -7.74 -27.33
N LYS A 434 -57.20 -8.42 -26.79
CA LYS A 434 -58.34 -7.74 -26.11
C LYS A 434 -57.90 -6.98 -24.87
N LEU A 435 -56.95 -7.49 -24.10
CA LEU A 435 -56.37 -6.75 -22.94
C LEU A 435 -55.68 -5.51 -23.40
N GLN A 436 -54.83 -5.59 -24.46
CA GLN A 436 -54.14 -4.45 -25.04
C GLN A 436 -55.11 -3.38 -25.54
N GLU A 437 -56.08 -3.75 -26.38
CA GLU A 437 -57.13 -2.84 -26.91
C GLU A 437 -57.90 -2.15 -25.78
N THR A 438 -58.24 -2.92 -24.73
CA THR A 438 -58.97 -2.36 -23.58
C THR A 438 -58.12 -1.34 -22.84
N LEU A 439 -56.81 -1.63 -22.64
CA LEU A 439 -55.89 -0.72 -22.00
C LEU A 439 -55.70 0.58 -22.81
N GLU A 440 -55.50 0.47 -24.13
CA GLU A 440 -55.41 1.58 -25.06
C GLU A 440 -56.66 2.48 -25.00
N ARG A 441 -57.85 1.89 -24.97
CA ARG A 441 -59.10 2.61 -24.85
C ARG A 441 -59.22 3.35 -23.53
N ILE A 442 -58.88 2.69 -22.42
CA ILE A 442 -58.88 3.33 -21.09
C ILE A 442 -57.98 4.54 -21.04
N ILE A 443 -56.78 4.44 -21.63
CA ILE A 443 -55.80 5.52 -21.60
C ILE A 443 -56.19 6.67 -22.52
N ASN A 444 -56.65 6.38 -23.73
CA ASN A 444 -56.94 7.40 -24.76
C ASN A 444 -58.30 8.09 -24.57
N GLU A 445 -59.33 7.37 -24.13
CA GLU A 445 -60.68 7.87 -24.02
C GLU A 445 -61.11 8.26 -22.60
N GLY A 446 -60.29 7.83 -21.60
CA GLY A 446 -60.61 8.03 -20.19
C GLY A 446 -61.57 6.99 -19.61
N SER A 447 -61.51 6.74 -18.32
CA SER A 447 -62.33 5.70 -17.64
C SER A 447 -63.71 6.26 -17.25
N GLY A 448 -64.49 6.70 -18.22
CA GLY A 448 -65.86 7.21 -17.97
C GLY A 448 -66.96 6.16 -17.81
N GLY A 449 -66.67 4.87 -17.79
CA GLY A 449 -67.66 3.80 -17.76
C GLY A 449 -67.19 2.50 -17.10
N LEU A 450 -68.15 1.60 -16.92
CA LEU A 450 -67.86 0.22 -16.43
C LEU A 450 -67.00 -0.53 -17.43
N ILE A 451 -65.81 -0.93 -17.00
CA ILE A 451 -64.89 -1.73 -17.84
C ILE A 451 -65.36 -3.20 -17.75
N CYS A 452 -65.85 -3.72 -18.84
CA CYS A 452 -66.21 -5.14 -18.97
C CYS A 452 -65.30 -5.75 -20.03
N ILE A 453 -64.39 -6.62 -19.60
CA ILE A 453 -63.55 -7.43 -20.50
C ILE A 453 -64.23 -8.80 -20.68
N ILE A 454 -64.73 -9.06 -21.87
CA ILE A 454 -65.28 -10.36 -22.22
C ILE A 454 -64.21 -11.12 -22.99
N LEU A 455 -63.56 -12.08 -22.32
CA LEU A 455 -62.54 -12.97 -22.86
C LEU A 455 -63.14 -14.09 -23.70
#